data_ca69b5b30cbc1795872881baa0acec0c
#
_entry.id   ca69b5b30cbc1795872881baa0acec0c
#
_cell.length_a   1.000
_cell.length_b   1.000
_cell.length_c   1.000
_cell.angle_alpha   90.00
_cell.angle_beta   90.00
_cell.angle_gamma   90.00
#
_symmetry.space_group_name_H-M   'P 1'
#
loop_
_entity.id
_entity.type
_entity.pdbx_description
1 polymer ?
#
loop_
_entity_poly.entity_id
_entity_poly.type
_entity_poly.pdbx_seq_one_letter_code
_entity_poly.pdbx_strand_id
1 'polypeptide(L)'
;MRPRLLLPLVLVVAAVTAGVGVLTREVYQRPAPAQGDQIAVPSAGSSAPVPREDQPGGGVVQLSIDASMHPDGPRVREVLQQFFDAINDLDYELWTGTVTRRRVDETPRSRWLSDYESSRDGTILVHRVESVSPDRLRVLMTFTSTQDVAKAPAELQADCIHWRVVYPLQAEDGTLRVDLGTEGSTSQFTPC
;
A
#
# COMPACT_ATOMS: atom_id res chain seq x y z
N MET A 1 -30.90 -48.65 28.83
CA MET A 1 -31.49 -47.26 28.76
C MET A 1 -32.79 -47.32 27.97
N ARG A 2 -33.87 -46.86 28.54
CA ARG A 2 -35.22 -47.02 27.94
C ARG A 2 -35.43 -45.99 26.85
N PRO A 3 -35.72 -46.35 25.59
CA PRO A 3 -35.83 -45.42 24.46
C PRO A 3 -36.99 -44.38 24.55
N ARG A 4 -37.83 -44.52 25.51
CA ARG A 4 -39.00 -43.64 25.72
C ARG A 4 -38.69 -42.27 26.33
N LEU A 5 -37.48 -42.08 26.92
CA LEU A 5 -37.11 -40.80 27.56
C LEU A 5 -36.36 -39.86 26.60
N LEU A 6 -35.89 -40.37 25.46
CA LEU A 6 -35.16 -39.55 24.48
C LEU A 6 -36.08 -38.83 23.49
N LEU A 7 -37.32 -39.32 23.32
CA LEU A 7 -38.27 -38.72 22.39
C LEU A 7 -38.72 -37.29 22.76
N PRO A 8 -39.06 -37.02 24.04
CA PRO A 8 -39.44 -35.66 24.44
C PRO A 8 -38.28 -34.68 24.41
N LEU A 9 -37.02 -35.13 24.62
CA LEU A 9 -35.84 -34.29 24.57
C LEU A 9 -35.54 -33.79 23.13
N VAL A 10 -35.73 -34.68 22.15
CA VAL A 10 -35.51 -34.32 20.71
C VAL A 10 -36.57 -33.30 20.27
N LEU A 11 -37.81 -33.43 20.70
CA LEU A 11 -38.89 -32.49 20.35
C LEU A 11 -38.68 -31.10 20.97
N VAL A 12 -38.16 -31.00 22.19
CA VAL A 12 -37.82 -29.73 22.82
C VAL A 12 -36.65 -29.03 22.12
N VAL A 13 -35.61 -29.78 21.75
CA VAL A 13 -34.48 -29.20 21.00
C VAL A 13 -34.93 -28.70 19.63
N ALA A 14 -35.75 -29.46 18.90
CA ALA A 14 -36.30 -29.04 17.61
C ALA A 14 -37.16 -27.79 17.70
N ALA A 15 -37.97 -27.63 18.76
CA ALA A 15 -38.78 -26.45 18.98
C ALA A 15 -37.97 -25.19 19.31
N VAL A 16 -36.89 -25.33 20.07
CA VAL A 16 -36.01 -24.20 20.42
C VAL A 16 -35.20 -23.74 19.19
N THR A 17 -34.71 -24.66 18.38
CA THR A 17 -33.96 -24.30 17.14
C THR A 17 -34.87 -23.64 16.08
N ALA A 18 -36.14 -24.08 15.96
CA ALA A 18 -37.10 -23.42 15.07
C ALA A 18 -37.49 -22.01 15.55
N GLY A 19 -37.65 -21.82 16.88
CA GLY A 19 -37.97 -20.51 17.47
C GLY A 19 -36.84 -19.49 17.27
N VAL A 20 -35.58 -19.88 17.45
CA VAL A 20 -34.45 -18.99 17.25
C VAL A 20 -34.29 -18.65 15.75
N GLY A 21 -34.53 -19.58 14.85
CA GLY A 21 -34.45 -19.36 13.40
C GLY A 21 -35.48 -18.34 12.89
N VAL A 22 -36.68 -18.31 13.45
CA VAL A 22 -37.73 -17.35 13.06
C VAL A 22 -37.42 -15.94 13.59
N LEU A 23 -36.91 -15.82 14.81
CA LEU A 23 -36.54 -14.51 15.40
C LEU A 23 -35.34 -13.86 14.68
N THR A 24 -34.36 -14.65 14.23
CA THR A 24 -33.23 -14.12 13.47
C THR A 24 -33.64 -13.68 12.06
N ARG A 25 -34.65 -14.33 11.46
CA ARG A 25 -35.16 -13.97 10.14
C ARG A 25 -35.90 -12.63 10.16
N GLU A 26 -36.67 -12.33 11.21
CA GLU A 26 -37.36 -11.02 11.33
C GLU A 26 -36.38 -9.86 11.53
N VAL A 27 -35.28 -10.06 12.26
CA VAL A 27 -34.24 -9.02 12.41
C VAL A 27 -33.55 -8.72 11.10
N TYR A 28 -33.35 -9.74 10.23
CA TYR A 28 -32.72 -9.57 8.93
C TYR A 28 -33.64 -8.99 7.84
N GLN A 29 -34.98 -9.08 8.04
CA GLN A 29 -35.97 -8.62 7.06
C GLN A 29 -36.62 -7.28 7.41
N ARG A 30 -36.12 -6.56 8.43
CA ARG A 30 -36.62 -5.20 8.71
C ARG A 30 -36.28 -4.31 7.52
N PRO A 31 -37.26 -3.67 6.84
CA PRO A 31 -36.97 -2.66 5.84
C PRO A 31 -36.11 -1.57 6.50
N ALA A 32 -35.08 -1.15 5.83
CA ALA A 32 -34.28 -0.01 6.28
C ALA A 32 -35.23 1.20 6.49
N PRO A 33 -35.11 1.98 7.59
CA PRO A 33 -35.89 3.16 7.76
C PRO A 33 -35.67 4.08 6.54
N ALA A 34 -36.78 4.64 6.03
CA ALA A 34 -36.77 5.56 4.92
C ALA A 34 -35.73 6.68 5.17
N GLN A 35 -34.93 6.92 4.16
CA GLN A 35 -33.85 7.88 4.11
C GLN A 35 -34.35 9.28 4.50
N GLY A 36 -34.08 9.68 5.75
CA GLY A 36 -33.98 11.08 6.09
C GLY A 36 -32.58 11.54 5.71
N ASP A 37 -32.48 12.72 5.07
CA ASP A 37 -31.32 13.49 4.65
C ASP A 37 -29.97 12.81 4.83
N GLN A 38 -29.49 12.15 3.77
CA GLN A 38 -28.10 11.73 3.67
C GLN A 38 -27.26 13.00 3.64
N ILE A 39 -26.66 13.35 4.77
CA ILE A 39 -25.44 14.12 4.76
C ILE A 39 -24.52 13.32 3.85
N ALA A 40 -24.25 13.84 2.66
CA ALA A 40 -23.27 13.27 1.75
C ALA A 40 -21.92 13.26 2.49
N VAL A 41 -21.60 12.13 3.11
CA VAL A 41 -20.25 11.87 3.53
C VAL A 41 -19.47 11.88 2.21
N PRO A 42 -18.50 12.79 2.01
CA PRO A 42 -17.68 12.71 0.81
C PRO A 42 -17.08 11.30 0.81
N SER A 43 -17.50 10.49 -0.17
CA SER A 43 -16.89 9.20 -0.43
C SER A 43 -15.40 9.46 -0.50
N ALA A 44 -14.64 8.91 0.45
CA ALA A 44 -13.20 8.81 0.29
C ALA A 44 -13.01 8.21 -1.09
N GLY A 45 -12.50 9.02 -2.02
CA GLY A 45 -12.55 8.72 -3.44
C GLY A 45 -12.00 7.31 -3.67
N SER A 46 -12.84 6.41 -4.14
CA SER A 46 -12.39 5.32 -4.97
C SER A 46 -11.71 5.98 -6.14
N SER A 47 -10.39 6.14 -6.04
CA SER A 47 -9.60 6.55 -7.20
C SER A 47 -9.87 5.48 -8.24
N ALA A 48 -10.64 5.82 -9.29
CA ALA A 48 -10.80 4.95 -10.43
C ALA A 48 -9.39 4.56 -10.89
N PRO A 49 -9.16 3.30 -11.31
CA PRO A 49 -7.87 2.90 -11.85
C PRO A 49 -7.46 3.89 -12.93
N VAL A 50 -6.24 4.39 -12.86
CA VAL A 50 -5.69 5.29 -13.88
C VAL A 50 -5.70 4.54 -15.21
N PRO A 51 -6.33 5.05 -16.28
CA PRO A 51 -6.31 4.42 -17.59
C PRO A 51 -4.88 4.14 -18.06
N ARG A 52 -4.70 3.11 -18.89
CA ARG A 52 -3.34 2.71 -19.32
C ARG A 52 -2.60 3.82 -20.05
N GLU A 53 -3.33 4.61 -20.83
CA GLU A 53 -2.81 5.77 -21.57
C GLU A 53 -2.32 6.91 -20.66
N ASP A 54 -2.81 6.96 -19.41
CA ASP A 54 -2.46 7.99 -18.41
C ASP A 54 -1.42 7.48 -17.39
N GLN A 55 -0.92 6.23 -17.56
CA GLN A 55 0.09 5.68 -16.65
C GLN A 55 1.46 6.35 -16.88
N PRO A 56 2.24 6.50 -15.80
CA PRO A 56 2.06 5.99 -14.43
C PRO A 56 1.17 6.87 -13.53
N GLY A 57 0.54 7.91 -14.06
CA GLY A 57 -0.19 8.90 -13.28
C GLY A 57 0.71 9.99 -12.68
N GLY A 58 0.19 10.76 -11.72
CA GLY A 58 0.93 11.88 -11.11
C GLY A 58 2.05 11.42 -10.18
N GLY A 59 3.21 12.11 -10.20
CA GLY A 59 4.39 11.82 -9.38
C GLY A 59 4.31 12.31 -7.93
N VAL A 60 3.19 12.87 -7.47
CA VAL A 60 3.04 13.38 -6.10
C VAL A 60 2.88 12.23 -5.12
N VAL A 61 3.74 12.19 -4.09
CA VAL A 61 3.64 11.22 -2.99
C VAL A 61 2.46 11.58 -2.09
N GLN A 62 1.51 10.66 -1.98
CA GLN A 62 0.34 10.76 -1.13
C GLN A 62 0.51 9.89 0.13
N LEU A 63 -0.08 10.34 1.23
CA LEU A 63 -0.17 9.55 2.46
C LEU A 63 -1.62 9.12 2.67
N SER A 64 -1.83 7.86 3.05
CA SER A 64 -3.10 7.42 3.62
C SER A 64 -3.37 8.14 4.96
N ILE A 65 -4.58 8.02 5.47
CA ILE A 65 -4.92 8.54 6.82
C ILE A 65 -3.99 7.92 7.86
N ASP A 66 -3.77 6.60 7.82
CA ASP A 66 -2.91 5.87 8.75
C ASP A 66 -1.46 6.39 8.69
N ALA A 67 -0.89 6.52 7.50
CA ALA A 67 0.47 7.03 7.32
C ALA A 67 0.61 8.50 7.74
N SER A 68 -0.41 9.33 7.52
CA SER A 68 -0.40 10.75 7.89
C SER A 68 -0.46 11.00 9.40
N MET A 69 -1.01 10.04 10.16
CA MET A 69 -1.07 10.10 11.62
C MET A 69 0.24 9.69 12.31
N HIS A 70 1.19 9.07 11.57
CA HIS A 70 2.49 8.75 12.13
C HIS A 70 3.33 10.02 12.35
N PRO A 71 4.03 10.17 13.50
CA PRO A 71 4.83 11.37 13.79
C PRO A 71 5.84 11.74 12.70
N ASP A 72 6.44 10.72 12.06
CA ASP A 72 7.38 10.91 10.95
C ASP A 72 6.72 10.94 9.58
N GLY A 73 5.39 10.86 9.47
CA GLY A 73 4.67 10.88 8.19
C GLY A 73 5.09 12.01 7.26
N PRO A 74 5.16 13.28 7.72
CA PRO A 74 5.62 14.40 6.89
C PRO A 74 7.06 14.23 6.38
N ARG A 75 7.98 13.75 7.23
CA ARG A 75 9.40 13.51 6.87
C ARG A 75 9.53 12.36 5.87
N VAL A 76 8.75 11.28 6.06
CA VAL A 76 8.67 10.16 5.11
C VAL A 76 8.19 10.65 3.75
N ARG A 77 7.12 11.47 3.70
CA ARG A 77 6.63 12.02 2.44
C ARG A 77 7.69 12.87 1.74
N GLU A 78 8.39 13.71 2.49
CA GLU A 78 9.42 14.60 1.93
C GLU A 78 10.56 13.82 1.29
N VAL A 79 11.16 12.86 1.99
CA VAL A 79 12.27 12.07 1.45
C VAL A 79 11.83 11.20 0.27
N LEU A 80 10.62 10.62 0.30
CA LEU A 80 10.10 9.84 -0.81
C LEU A 80 9.76 10.71 -2.01
N GLN A 81 9.24 11.93 -1.82
CA GLN A 81 9.01 12.86 -2.92
C GLN A 81 10.32 13.16 -3.65
N GLN A 82 11.35 13.57 -2.92
CA GLN A 82 12.67 13.85 -3.50
C GLN A 82 13.28 12.61 -4.17
N PHE A 83 13.08 11.41 -3.58
CA PHE A 83 13.55 10.14 -4.15
C PHE A 83 12.89 9.85 -5.51
N PHE A 84 11.57 9.98 -5.63
CA PHE A 84 10.86 9.75 -6.88
C PHE A 84 11.08 10.88 -7.90
N ASP A 85 11.17 12.13 -7.46
CA ASP A 85 11.51 13.25 -8.33
C ASP A 85 12.90 13.04 -8.95
N ALA A 86 13.89 12.61 -8.15
CA ALA A 86 15.23 12.31 -8.64
C ALA A 86 15.24 11.21 -9.72
N ILE A 87 14.45 10.16 -9.56
CA ILE A 87 14.30 9.10 -10.58
C ILE A 87 13.62 9.66 -11.84
N ASN A 88 12.51 10.37 -11.67
CA ASN A 88 11.72 10.90 -12.77
C ASN A 88 12.48 11.94 -13.61
N ASP A 89 13.34 12.72 -12.95
CA ASP A 89 14.14 13.79 -13.60
C ASP A 89 15.56 13.33 -13.98
N LEU A 90 15.92 12.05 -13.68
CA LEU A 90 17.27 11.49 -13.85
C LEU A 90 18.35 12.32 -13.11
N ASP A 91 18.00 12.87 -11.95
CA ASP A 91 18.91 13.64 -11.10
C ASP A 91 19.61 12.74 -10.08
N TYR A 92 20.79 12.23 -10.47
CA TYR A 92 21.61 11.39 -9.59
C TYR A 92 22.05 12.14 -8.32
N GLU A 93 22.36 13.43 -8.40
CA GLU A 93 22.83 14.21 -7.26
C GLU A 93 21.72 14.36 -6.21
N LEU A 94 20.49 14.67 -6.64
CA LEU A 94 19.32 14.67 -5.76
C LEU A 94 19.10 13.29 -5.15
N TRP A 95 19.19 12.21 -5.97
CA TRP A 95 19.01 10.83 -5.49
C TRP A 95 20.02 10.49 -4.38
N THR A 96 21.31 10.86 -4.50
CA THR A 96 22.31 10.58 -3.47
C THR A 96 21.96 11.23 -2.13
N GLY A 97 21.23 12.35 -2.16
CA GLY A 97 20.71 13.02 -0.96
C GLY A 97 19.55 12.29 -0.28
N THR A 98 18.87 11.35 -0.98
CA THR A 98 17.67 10.67 -0.49
C THR A 98 17.92 9.25 0.00
N VAL A 99 19.05 8.64 -0.32
CA VAL A 99 19.39 7.26 0.03
C VAL A 99 20.55 7.20 1.03
N THR A 100 20.71 6.06 1.71
CA THR A 100 21.83 5.85 2.64
C THR A 100 23.18 5.90 1.90
N ARG A 101 24.25 6.30 2.60
CA ARG A 101 25.61 6.35 2.06
C ARG A 101 26.01 5.00 1.45
N ARG A 102 25.68 3.90 2.13
CA ARG A 102 25.90 2.55 1.61
C ARG A 102 25.28 2.36 0.23
N ARG A 103 24.05 2.83 0.02
CA ARG A 103 23.38 2.73 -1.31
C ARG A 103 24.06 3.56 -2.38
N VAL A 104 24.58 4.73 -2.03
CA VAL A 104 25.38 5.56 -2.96
C VAL A 104 26.65 4.81 -3.38
N ASP A 105 27.37 4.21 -2.41
CA ASP A 105 28.60 3.47 -2.67
C ASP A 105 28.36 2.22 -3.55
N GLU A 106 27.23 1.54 -3.36
CA GLU A 106 26.85 0.34 -4.11
C GLU A 106 26.29 0.66 -5.52
N THR A 107 25.92 1.91 -5.79
CA THR A 107 25.22 2.30 -7.03
C THR A 107 25.93 3.47 -7.72
N PRO A 108 27.01 3.20 -8.49
CA PRO A 108 27.70 4.24 -9.24
C PRO A 108 26.77 4.95 -10.23
N ARG A 109 27.04 6.25 -10.46
CA ARG A 109 26.20 7.11 -11.31
C ARG A 109 25.88 6.49 -12.67
N SER A 110 26.86 5.91 -13.35
CA SER A 110 26.68 5.32 -14.68
C SER A 110 25.69 4.15 -14.68
N ARG A 111 25.74 3.32 -13.62
CA ARG A 111 24.80 2.22 -13.44
C ARG A 111 23.41 2.76 -13.13
N TRP A 112 23.30 3.71 -12.18
CA TRP A 112 22.04 4.32 -11.82
C TRP A 112 21.33 4.97 -13.02
N LEU A 113 22.06 5.76 -13.81
CA LEU A 113 21.50 6.36 -15.03
C LEU A 113 21.02 5.29 -16.03
N SER A 114 21.77 4.21 -16.20
CA SER A 114 21.34 3.11 -17.07
C SER A 114 20.13 2.38 -16.55
N ASP A 115 20.01 2.19 -15.23
CA ASP A 115 18.90 1.47 -14.62
C ASP A 115 17.58 2.26 -14.69
N TYR A 116 17.66 3.61 -14.63
CA TYR A 116 16.47 4.48 -14.58
C TYR A 116 16.23 5.32 -15.85
N GLU A 117 17.03 5.20 -16.91
CA GLU A 117 16.98 6.07 -18.11
C GLU A 117 15.60 6.17 -18.79
N SER A 118 14.77 5.13 -18.68
CA SER A 118 13.42 5.09 -19.24
C SER A 118 12.31 5.07 -18.19
N SER A 119 12.68 5.07 -16.90
CA SER A 119 11.71 4.96 -15.80
C SER A 119 10.92 6.25 -15.60
N ARG A 120 9.62 6.09 -15.35
CA ARG A 120 8.74 7.13 -14.83
C ARG A 120 7.85 6.52 -13.77
N ASP A 121 7.83 7.12 -12.59
CA ASP A 121 7.08 6.65 -11.43
C ASP A 121 5.95 7.62 -11.10
N GLY A 122 4.78 7.06 -10.80
CA GLY A 122 3.60 7.85 -10.43
C GLY A 122 2.59 7.06 -9.63
N THR A 123 1.44 7.66 -9.34
CA THR A 123 0.37 7.08 -8.50
C THR A 123 0.93 6.56 -7.17
N ILE A 124 1.77 7.37 -6.51
CA ILE A 124 2.55 6.98 -5.34
C ILE A 124 1.73 7.16 -4.07
N LEU A 125 1.47 6.07 -3.34
CA LEU A 125 0.69 6.08 -2.10
C LEU A 125 1.41 5.34 -0.98
N VAL A 126 1.71 6.05 0.09
CA VAL A 126 2.18 5.47 1.36
C VAL A 126 0.97 5.02 2.17
N HIS A 127 0.86 3.71 2.40
CA HIS A 127 -0.24 3.11 3.15
C HIS A 127 0.01 3.15 4.65
N ARG A 128 1.25 2.87 5.08
CA ARG A 128 1.62 2.77 6.49
C ARG A 128 3.08 3.11 6.71
N VAL A 129 3.36 3.73 7.86
CA VAL A 129 4.70 3.94 8.41
C VAL A 129 4.79 3.20 9.73
N GLU A 130 5.84 2.41 9.94
CA GLU A 130 6.08 1.63 11.16
C GLU A 130 7.46 1.99 11.74
N SER A 131 7.52 2.35 13.02
CA SER A 131 8.79 2.52 13.74
C SER A 131 9.35 1.14 14.11
N VAL A 132 10.54 0.81 13.61
CA VAL A 132 11.27 -0.43 13.95
C VAL A 132 12.25 -0.19 15.10
N SER A 133 12.93 0.95 15.09
CA SER A 133 13.81 1.44 16.14
C SER A 133 13.79 2.97 16.11
N PRO A 134 14.47 3.68 17.05
CA PRO A 134 14.51 5.13 17.06
C PRO A 134 15.05 5.77 15.77
N ASP A 135 15.87 5.04 15.03
CA ASP A 135 16.55 5.47 13.80
C ASP A 135 16.09 4.76 12.54
N ARG A 136 15.11 3.81 12.64
CA ARG A 136 14.65 3.00 11.51
C ARG A 136 13.15 2.96 11.40
N LEU A 137 12.65 3.17 10.17
CA LEU A 137 11.25 3.02 9.81
C LEU A 137 11.09 1.96 8.72
N ARG A 138 9.89 1.41 8.62
CA ARG A 138 9.43 0.61 7.48
C ARG A 138 8.23 1.31 6.87
N VAL A 139 8.27 1.49 5.57
CA VAL A 139 7.22 2.18 4.82
C VAL A 139 6.58 1.20 3.85
N LEU A 140 5.31 0.87 4.09
CA LEU A 140 4.49 0.10 3.15
C LEU A 140 3.86 1.07 2.16
N MET A 141 4.12 0.88 0.87
CA MET A 141 3.62 1.76 -0.18
C MET A 141 3.33 1.04 -1.49
N THR A 142 2.58 1.71 -2.35
CA THR A 142 2.35 1.31 -3.73
C THR A 142 2.68 2.45 -4.67
N PHE A 143 3.12 2.11 -5.87
CA PHE A 143 3.31 3.06 -6.96
C PHE A 143 3.25 2.33 -8.30
N THR A 144 3.19 3.09 -9.38
CA THR A 144 3.23 2.55 -10.75
C THR A 144 4.46 3.08 -11.45
N SER A 145 5.19 2.19 -12.14
CA SER A 145 6.29 2.56 -13.02
C SER A 145 5.94 2.27 -14.48
N THR A 146 6.35 3.16 -15.37
CA THR A 146 6.49 2.86 -16.79
C THR A 146 7.96 2.90 -17.18
N GLN A 147 8.40 1.96 -18.02
CA GLN A 147 9.80 1.83 -18.47
C GLN A 147 9.88 1.05 -19.76
N ASP A 148 11.05 1.06 -20.39
CA ASP A 148 11.37 0.11 -21.47
C ASP A 148 11.28 -1.33 -20.93
N VAL A 149 10.65 -2.23 -21.70
CA VAL A 149 10.52 -3.65 -21.33
C VAL A 149 11.89 -4.29 -21.03
N ALA A 150 12.94 -3.87 -21.73
CA ALA A 150 14.30 -4.35 -21.50
C ALA A 150 14.88 -3.96 -20.12
N LYS A 151 14.29 -2.97 -19.44
CA LYS A 151 14.66 -2.52 -18.08
C LYS A 151 13.75 -3.09 -17.00
N ALA A 152 12.68 -3.77 -17.40
CA ALA A 152 11.77 -4.42 -16.47
C ALA A 152 12.45 -5.58 -15.73
N PRO A 153 11.96 -5.96 -14.52
CA PRO A 153 12.44 -7.13 -13.81
C PRO A 153 12.40 -8.38 -14.71
N ALA A 154 13.40 -9.26 -14.57
CA ALA A 154 13.47 -10.50 -15.35
C ALA A 154 12.22 -11.38 -15.20
N GLU A 155 11.60 -11.32 -14.02
CA GLU A 155 10.40 -12.07 -13.67
C GLU A 155 9.12 -11.48 -14.26
N LEU A 156 9.13 -10.21 -14.73
CA LEU A 156 7.98 -9.53 -15.31
C LEU A 156 8.43 -8.55 -16.42
N GLN A 157 8.45 -9.02 -17.66
CA GLN A 157 8.80 -8.23 -18.84
C GLN A 157 7.59 -7.38 -19.29
N ALA A 158 7.38 -6.24 -18.61
CA ALA A 158 6.27 -5.32 -18.88
C ALA A 158 6.77 -3.87 -18.90
N ASP A 159 6.15 -3.06 -19.75
CA ASP A 159 6.41 -1.62 -19.87
C ASP A 159 5.68 -0.77 -18.81
N CYS A 160 4.74 -1.37 -18.10
CA CYS A 160 3.99 -0.77 -17.01
C CYS A 160 3.79 -1.76 -15.88
N ILE A 161 4.18 -1.39 -14.66
CA ILE A 161 4.20 -2.26 -13.50
C ILE A 161 3.62 -1.54 -12.28
N HIS A 162 2.63 -2.19 -11.64
CA HIS A 162 2.16 -1.81 -10.31
C HIS A 162 3.02 -2.48 -9.25
N TRP A 163 3.63 -1.67 -8.41
CA TRP A 163 4.48 -2.09 -7.30
C TRP A 163 3.76 -2.01 -5.96
N ARG A 164 3.99 -3.01 -5.14
CA ARG A 164 3.67 -3.01 -3.72
C ARG A 164 4.95 -3.35 -2.95
N VAL A 165 5.46 -2.38 -2.21
CA VAL A 165 6.79 -2.49 -1.62
C VAL A 165 6.78 -2.16 -0.13
N VAL A 166 7.77 -2.71 0.57
CA VAL A 166 8.19 -2.24 1.89
C VAL A 166 9.58 -1.64 1.74
N TYR A 167 9.70 -0.34 1.96
CA TYR A 167 10.97 0.37 1.95
C TYR A 167 11.46 0.60 3.38
N PRO A 168 12.63 0.07 3.75
CA PRO A 168 13.32 0.49 4.96
C PRO A 168 13.82 1.92 4.78
N LEU A 169 13.65 2.74 5.82
CA LEU A 169 14.26 4.06 5.93
C LEU A 169 15.13 4.08 7.18
N GLN A 170 16.27 4.73 7.08
CA GLN A 170 17.22 4.89 8.18
C GLN A 170 17.57 6.36 8.37
N ALA A 171 17.67 6.81 9.62
CA ALA A 171 18.19 8.13 9.93
C ALA A 171 19.72 8.10 9.91
N GLU A 172 20.33 8.96 9.08
CA GLU A 172 21.77 9.24 9.05
C GLU A 172 21.98 10.72 9.31
N ASP A 173 22.75 11.06 10.34
CA ASP A 173 23.03 12.45 10.77
C ASP A 173 21.74 13.28 10.95
N GLY A 174 20.68 12.65 11.51
CA GLY A 174 19.36 13.28 11.72
C GLY A 174 18.48 13.39 10.48
N THR A 175 18.96 13.02 9.30
CA THR A 175 18.21 13.02 8.03
C THR A 175 17.70 11.62 7.71
N LEU A 176 16.41 11.51 7.40
CA LEU A 176 15.81 10.23 6.99
C LEU A 176 16.21 9.90 5.56
N ARG A 177 16.63 8.66 5.31
CA ARG A 177 17.13 8.17 4.01
C ARG A 177 16.55 6.81 3.67
N VAL A 178 16.31 6.56 2.38
CA VAL A 178 15.83 5.28 1.86
C VAL A 178 16.97 4.27 1.83
N ASP A 179 16.75 3.06 2.42
CA ASP A 179 17.77 2.02 2.58
C ASP A 179 17.40 0.74 1.83
N LEU A 180 17.21 0.83 0.51
CA LEU A 180 16.83 -0.31 -0.34
C LEU A 180 17.93 -1.38 -0.40
N GLY A 181 17.48 -2.64 -0.60
CA GLY A 181 18.39 -3.77 -0.73
C GLY A 181 18.94 -4.29 0.60
N THR A 182 18.37 -3.84 1.74
CA THR A 182 18.68 -4.36 3.07
C THR A 182 17.63 -5.34 3.56
N GLU A 183 17.90 -5.95 4.72
CA GLU A 183 16.90 -6.76 5.43
C GLU A 183 15.65 -5.93 5.72
N GLY A 184 14.48 -6.49 5.38
CA GLY A 184 13.19 -5.83 5.50
C GLY A 184 12.70 -5.12 4.23
N SER A 185 13.54 -4.99 3.19
CA SER A 185 13.06 -4.61 1.85
C SER A 185 12.26 -5.75 1.24
N THR A 186 11.09 -5.46 0.71
CA THR A 186 10.29 -6.43 -0.07
C THR A 186 9.68 -5.74 -1.27
N SER A 187 9.46 -6.50 -2.34
CA SER A 187 8.72 -6.03 -3.51
C SER A 187 7.80 -7.12 -4.04
N GLN A 188 6.58 -6.73 -4.33
CA GLN A 188 5.61 -7.50 -5.11
C GLN A 188 5.20 -6.63 -6.29
N PHE A 189 4.93 -7.23 -7.41
CA PHE A 189 4.60 -6.47 -8.63
C PHE A 189 3.66 -7.24 -9.53
N THR A 190 2.85 -6.50 -10.28
CA THR A 190 1.93 -7.01 -11.29
C THR A 190 1.97 -6.08 -12.50
N PRO A 191 1.68 -6.58 -13.72
CA PRO A 191 1.54 -5.68 -14.87
C PRO A 191 0.32 -4.77 -14.69
N CYS A 192 0.35 -3.58 -15.29
CA CYS A 192 -0.81 -2.69 -15.34
C CYS A 192 -2.01 -3.27 -16.18
#